data_08b4902165394943dd83c46cba02b76b
#
_entry.id   08b4902165394943dd83c46cba02b76b
#
_cell.length_a   1.000
_cell.length_b   1.000
_cell.length_c   1.000
_cell.angle_alpha   90.00
_cell.angle_beta   90.00
_cell.angle_gamma   90.00
#
_symmetry.space_group_name_H-M   'P 1'
#
loop_
_entity.id
_entity.type
_entity.pdbx_description
1 polymer ?
#
loop_
_entity_poly.entity_id
_entity_poly.type
_entity_poly.pdbx_seq_one_letter_code
_entity_poly.pdbx_strand_id
1 'polypeptide(L)'
;MAELKKTKTTVMILLAALLAAAVLVIPKCGRTEKDDSIKQVRNTKGGSTKEVDPGHKIVKLEKGLSAVRYDGDYGFEDYLRQGGASSDSEVIKFITGHLGIGPTGLGFRKNVYGCSTISVKSPKNEALFGRNFDWESCEAMITVSKPDTGYASVSTVNMDFINAGSGFSVSRLPSRIQAMAALYAPLDGMNEKGLCVSVNMIQDSDSIEQNTEKPDITTTTAVRLLLNKAADVKEALELLDQYDLHASKGMMIHFAIADSSGRSVAAEYVNAQMTVTDTPVVTNFYLAEGEKKGIGTEQSHTRYDILTKQLSKTPAMDMEHVRDALESVSKKNFGEFESTEWSIVFNQKSKEVRYYHREDYDNSYRIYVK
;
A
#
# COMPACT_ATOMS: atom_id res chain seq x y z
N MET A 1 -19.10 -38.63 19.75
CA MET A 1 -17.80 -38.11 19.27
C MET A 1 -17.30 -38.73 17.96
N ALA A 2 -17.63 -39.95 17.62
CA ALA A 2 -17.22 -40.60 16.35
C ALA A 2 -17.99 -40.11 15.11
N GLU A 3 -19.26 -39.78 15.22
CA GLU A 3 -20.06 -39.28 14.10
C GLU A 3 -19.69 -37.86 13.68
N LEU A 4 -19.33 -36.97 14.63
CA LEU A 4 -18.89 -35.61 14.32
C LEU A 4 -17.55 -35.56 13.58
N LYS A 5 -16.67 -36.56 13.77
CA LYS A 5 -15.41 -36.68 13.02
C LYS A 5 -15.65 -37.17 11.58
N LYS A 6 -16.60 -38.06 11.35
CA LYS A 6 -16.94 -38.52 10.00
C LYS A 6 -17.53 -37.41 9.12
N THR A 7 -18.40 -36.57 9.69
CA THR A 7 -19.01 -35.44 8.95
C THR A 7 -17.97 -34.39 8.53
N LYS A 8 -17.01 -34.06 9.41
CA LYS A 8 -15.93 -33.13 9.07
C LYS A 8 -15.00 -33.65 7.98
N THR A 9 -14.67 -34.92 7.98
CA THR A 9 -13.82 -35.55 6.97
C THR A 9 -14.52 -35.65 5.62
N THR A 10 -15.83 -35.90 5.59
CA THR A 10 -16.62 -35.98 4.35
C THR A 10 -16.80 -34.58 3.72
N VAL A 11 -16.99 -33.51 4.51
CA VAL A 11 -17.09 -32.14 4.02
C VAL A 11 -15.73 -31.64 3.48
N MET A 12 -14.61 -31.99 4.12
CA MET A 12 -13.28 -31.69 3.61
C MET A 12 -12.95 -32.37 2.28
N ILE A 13 -13.38 -33.63 2.10
CA ILE A 13 -13.18 -34.40 0.85
C ILE A 13 -14.06 -33.86 -0.26
N LEU A 14 -15.28 -33.40 0.01
CA LEU A 14 -16.17 -32.75 -0.95
C LEU A 14 -15.68 -31.38 -1.38
N LEU A 15 -15.10 -30.57 -0.46
CA LEU A 15 -14.48 -29.31 -0.80
C LEU A 15 -13.20 -29.45 -1.64
N ALA A 16 -12.40 -30.49 -1.35
CA ALA A 16 -11.22 -30.84 -2.16
C ALA A 16 -11.61 -31.32 -3.58
N ALA A 17 -12.71 -32.04 -3.70
CA ALA A 17 -13.23 -32.52 -4.98
C ALA A 17 -13.85 -31.39 -5.83
N LEU A 18 -14.50 -30.40 -5.22
CA LEU A 18 -15.04 -29.24 -5.90
C LEU A 18 -13.91 -28.28 -6.39
N LEU A 19 -12.82 -28.15 -5.63
CA LEU A 19 -11.63 -27.43 -6.06
C LEU A 19 -10.87 -28.15 -7.18
N ALA A 20 -10.86 -29.49 -7.19
CA ALA A 20 -10.27 -30.27 -8.27
C ALA A 20 -11.11 -30.24 -9.55
N ALA A 21 -12.44 -30.13 -9.47
CA ALA A 21 -13.32 -30.03 -10.62
C ALA A 21 -13.26 -28.69 -11.33
N ALA A 22 -12.94 -27.60 -10.61
CA ALA A 22 -12.74 -26.28 -11.21
C ALA A 22 -11.40 -26.15 -11.98
N VAL A 23 -10.47 -27.10 -11.79
CA VAL A 23 -9.15 -27.11 -12.46
C VAL A 23 -9.17 -27.93 -13.77
N LEU A 24 -10.23 -28.73 -14.05
CA LEU A 24 -10.24 -29.70 -15.13
C LEU A 24 -10.94 -29.24 -16.44
N VAL A 25 -11.34 -27.98 -16.57
CA VAL A 25 -11.86 -27.43 -17.84
C VAL A 25 -11.00 -26.26 -18.30
N ILE A 26 -9.76 -26.55 -18.64
CA ILE A 26 -8.92 -25.65 -19.46
C ILE A 26 -8.51 -26.43 -20.72
N PRO A 27 -8.93 -26.01 -21.94
CA PRO A 27 -8.40 -26.61 -23.15
C PRO A 27 -6.89 -26.33 -23.24
N LYS A 28 -6.09 -27.39 -23.38
CA LYS A 28 -4.68 -27.28 -23.73
C LYS A 28 -4.58 -26.64 -25.12
N CYS A 29 -4.38 -25.33 -25.17
CA CYS A 29 -3.90 -24.66 -26.38
C CYS A 29 -2.46 -24.26 -26.12
N GLY A 30 -1.52 -25.02 -26.66
CA GLY A 30 -0.11 -24.72 -26.63
C GLY A 30 0.19 -23.55 -27.53
N ARG A 31 0.39 -22.39 -26.94
CA ARG A 31 1.16 -21.27 -27.49
C ARG A 31 1.93 -20.67 -26.33
N THR A 32 3.24 -20.71 -26.39
CA THR A 32 4.12 -19.89 -25.54
C THR A 32 3.81 -18.44 -25.89
N GLU A 33 2.85 -17.83 -25.17
CA GLU A 33 2.70 -16.38 -25.16
C GLU A 33 3.98 -15.82 -24.56
N LYS A 34 4.72 -15.06 -25.33
CA LYS A 34 5.73 -14.15 -24.79
C LYS A 34 5.03 -13.24 -23.79
N ASP A 35 5.56 -13.19 -22.58
CA ASP A 35 5.06 -12.29 -21.55
C ASP A 35 5.44 -10.84 -21.95
N ASP A 36 4.56 -10.18 -22.70
CA ASP A 36 4.74 -8.81 -23.20
C ASP A 36 4.53 -7.76 -22.08
N SER A 37 4.29 -8.20 -20.84
CA SER A 37 4.02 -7.30 -19.68
C SER A 37 5.26 -6.52 -19.23
N ILE A 38 6.48 -6.89 -19.65
CA ILE A 38 7.73 -6.24 -19.25
C ILE A 38 8.53 -5.82 -20.48
N LYS A 39 8.73 -4.50 -20.65
CA LYS A 39 9.58 -3.92 -21.69
C LYS A 39 10.79 -3.22 -21.08
N GLN A 40 11.98 -3.50 -21.54
CA GLN A 40 13.20 -2.86 -21.06
C GLN A 40 13.46 -1.54 -21.82
N VAL A 41 13.62 -0.44 -21.05
CA VAL A 41 14.02 0.87 -21.56
C VAL A 41 15.37 1.23 -20.95
N ARG A 42 16.37 1.55 -21.78
CA ARG A 42 17.71 1.93 -21.28
C ARG A 42 17.71 3.37 -20.78
N ASN A 43 18.27 3.59 -19.57
CA ASN A 43 18.56 4.90 -19.04
C ASN A 43 19.93 5.41 -19.48
N THR A 44 20.07 6.73 -19.59
CA THR A 44 21.29 7.40 -20.05
C THR A 44 22.44 7.42 -19.01
N LYS A 45 22.21 6.95 -17.77
CA LYS A 45 23.20 6.94 -16.66
C LYS A 45 23.60 5.53 -16.16
N GLY A 46 23.56 4.51 -17.01
CA GLY A 46 24.05 3.16 -16.64
C GLY A 46 23.04 2.27 -15.92
N GLY A 47 21.96 2.80 -15.35
CA GLY A 47 20.85 2.04 -14.76
C GLY A 47 19.82 1.60 -15.80
N SER A 48 18.92 0.69 -15.41
CA SER A 48 17.83 0.22 -16.28
C SER A 48 16.45 0.51 -15.70
N THR A 49 15.55 0.98 -16.57
CA THR A 49 14.12 1.06 -16.24
C THR A 49 13.37 0.01 -17.05
N LYS A 50 12.63 -0.86 -16.36
CA LYS A 50 11.73 -1.84 -16.99
C LYS A 50 10.32 -1.28 -16.96
N GLU A 51 9.69 -1.13 -18.11
CA GLU A 51 8.28 -0.77 -18.17
C GLU A 51 7.43 -2.01 -17.89
N VAL A 52 6.47 -1.88 -16.96
CA VAL A 52 5.60 -2.95 -16.50
C VAL A 52 4.15 -2.54 -16.71
N ASP A 53 3.43 -3.31 -17.49
CA ASP A 53 1.97 -3.22 -17.65
C ASP A 53 1.38 -4.60 -17.28
N PRO A 54 1.12 -4.86 -15.99
CA PRO A 54 0.75 -6.19 -15.54
C PRO A 54 -0.64 -6.56 -16.05
N GLY A 55 -0.80 -7.84 -16.42
CA GLY A 55 -2.09 -8.45 -16.69
C GLY A 55 -2.78 -8.95 -15.43
N HIS A 56 -3.88 -9.69 -15.61
CA HIS A 56 -4.67 -10.27 -14.49
C HIS A 56 -4.01 -11.50 -13.83
N LYS A 57 -2.88 -11.97 -14.36
CA LYS A 57 -2.02 -12.97 -13.72
C LYS A 57 -0.90 -12.26 -12.97
N ILE A 58 -0.55 -12.79 -11.81
CA ILE A 58 0.60 -12.27 -11.06
C ILE A 58 1.86 -12.51 -11.87
N VAL A 59 2.61 -11.44 -12.11
CA VAL A 59 3.92 -11.46 -12.76
C VAL A 59 4.99 -11.24 -11.69
N LYS A 60 5.95 -12.16 -11.59
CA LYS A 60 7.11 -12.00 -10.74
C LYS A 60 8.11 -11.08 -11.44
N LEU A 61 8.37 -9.93 -10.86
CA LEU A 61 9.34 -8.96 -11.38
C LEU A 61 10.76 -9.35 -10.99
N GLU A 62 10.92 -9.72 -9.71
CA GLU A 62 12.14 -10.28 -9.13
C GLU A 62 11.85 -11.01 -7.81
N LYS A 63 12.87 -11.50 -7.12
CA LYS A 63 12.71 -12.17 -5.83
C LYS A 63 12.18 -11.16 -4.78
N GLY A 64 11.01 -11.43 -4.21
CA GLY A 64 10.36 -10.56 -3.22
C GLY A 64 9.47 -9.47 -3.83
N LEU A 65 9.36 -9.39 -5.17
CA LEU A 65 8.53 -8.39 -5.83
C LEU A 65 7.70 -8.99 -6.95
N SER A 66 6.41 -8.71 -6.95
CA SER A 66 5.46 -9.10 -7.98
C SER A 66 4.53 -7.95 -8.37
N ALA A 67 3.83 -8.09 -9.49
CA ALA A 67 2.83 -7.14 -9.95
C ALA A 67 1.61 -7.86 -10.51
N VAL A 68 0.43 -7.23 -10.39
CA VAL A 68 -0.83 -7.76 -10.91
C VAL A 68 -1.80 -6.61 -11.23
N ARG A 69 -2.66 -6.83 -12.23
CA ARG A 69 -3.80 -5.94 -12.51
C ARG A 69 -5.10 -6.57 -12.03
N TYR A 70 -5.95 -5.74 -11.47
CA TYR A 70 -7.33 -6.08 -11.14
C TYR A 70 -8.28 -5.05 -11.75
N ASP A 71 -9.13 -5.48 -12.65
CA ASP A 71 -10.19 -4.66 -13.24
C ASP A 71 -11.56 -5.20 -12.79
N GLY A 72 -12.51 -4.28 -12.61
CA GLY A 72 -13.88 -4.58 -12.21
C GLY A 72 -14.14 -4.47 -10.71
N ASP A 73 -15.35 -4.82 -10.32
CA ASP A 73 -15.80 -4.76 -8.94
C ASP A 73 -15.08 -5.79 -8.06
N TYR A 74 -14.67 -5.37 -6.89
CA TYR A 74 -14.08 -6.18 -5.83
C TYR A 74 -14.81 -6.06 -4.49
N GLY A 75 -16.05 -5.54 -4.53
CA GLY A 75 -16.96 -5.46 -3.39
C GLY A 75 -16.70 -4.29 -2.44
N PHE A 76 -15.86 -3.30 -2.81
CA PHE A 76 -15.52 -2.23 -1.87
C PHE A 76 -16.69 -1.30 -1.56
N GLU A 77 -17.59 -1.06 -2.51
CA GLU A 77 -18.82 -0.29 -2.26
C GLU A 77 -19.77 -1.04 -1.31
N ASP A 78 -19.84 -2.38 -1.41
CA ASP A 78 -20.60 -3.20 -0.48
C ASP A 78 -19.97 -3.20 0.91
N TYR A 79 -18.63 -3.23 0.99
CA TYR A 79 -17.89 -3.08 2.23
C TYR A 79 -18.21 -1.75 2.94
N LEU A 80 -18.21 -0.64 2.23
CA LEU A 80 -18.56 0.68 2.78
C LEU A 80 -20.04 0.74 3.18
N ARG A 81 -20.94 0.18 2.36
CA ARG A 81 -22.39 0.21 2.60
C ARG A 81 -22.81 -0.58 3.84
N GLN A 82 -22.11 -1.64 4.20
CA GLN A 82 -22.37 -2.39 5.43
C GLN A 82 -21.84 -1.70 6.70
N GLY A 83 -21.18 -0.53 6.59
CA GLY A 83 -20.57 0.20 7.71
C GLY A 83 -19.09 -0.02 7.88
N GLY A 84 -18.42 -0.64 6.91
CA GLY A 84 -16.97 -0.89 6.94
C GLY A 84 -16.56 -1.98 7.93
N ALA A 85 -15.50 -1.75 8.70
CA ALA A 85 -14.98 -2.68 9.71
C ALA A 85 -14.13 -1.94 10.75
N SER A 86 -14.26 -2.32 12.02
CA SER A 86 -13.50 -1.80 13.16
C SER A 86 -12.20 -2.57 13.44
N SER A 87 -11.93 -3.64 12.69
CA SER A 87 -10.73 -4.45 12.84
C SER A 87 -10.31 -5.15 11.55
N ASP A 88 -9.01 -5.48 11.45
CA ASP A 88 -8.48 -6.28 10.33
C ASP A 88 -9.16 -7.64 10.21
N SER A 89 -9.59 -8.24 11.32
CA SER A 89 -10.30 -9.52 11.31
C SER A 89 -11.70 -9.42 10.67
N GLU A 90 -12.36 -8.30 10.83
CA GLU A 90 -13.66 -8.02 10.17
C GLU A 90 -13.48 -7.74 8.68
N VAL A 91 -12.41 -7.00 8.29
CA VAL A 91 -12.04 -6.84 6.87
C VAL A 91 -11.84 -8.20 6.22
N ILE A 92 -11.08 -9.11 6.86
CA ILE A 92 -10.85 -10.46 6.37
C ILE A 92 -12.15 -11.27 6.28
N LYS A 93 -13.02 -11.16 7.29
CA LYS A 93 -14.34 -11.81 7.30
C LYS A 93 -15.18 -11.32 6.12
N PHE A 94 -15.19 -10.02 5.84
CA PHE A 94 -15.87 -9.48 4.68
C PHE A 94 -15.31 -10.07 3.37
N ILE A 95 -13.99 -10.00 3.15
CA ILE A 95 -13.34 -10.51 1.94
C ILE A 95 -13.65 -12.00 1.74
N THR A 96 -13.52 -12.81 2.78
CA THR A 96 -13.76 -14.25 2.70
C THR A 96 -15.23 -14.57 2.46
N GLY A 97 -16.14 -13.82 3.08
CA GLY A 97 -17.59 -13.91 2.83
C GLY A 97 -17.95 -13.55 1.39
N HIS A 98 -17.40 -12.46 0.88
CA HIS A 98 -17.62 -12.01 -0.51
C HIS A 98 -17.09 -13.02 -1.54
N LEU A 99 -16.01 -13.72 -1.22
CA LEU A 99 -15.43 -14.79 -2.06
C LEU A 99 -16.11 -16.15 -1.88
N GLY A 100 -17.03 -16.31 -0.92
CA GLY A 100 -17.59 -17.60 -0.58
C GLY A 100 -16.58 -18.60 0.02
N ILE A 101 -15.48 -18.10 0.59
CA ILE A 101 -14.44 -18.90 1.25
C ILE A 101 -14.75 -18.96 2.75
N GLY A 102 -14.74 -20.16 3.35
CA GLY A 102 -15.00 -20.31 4.78
C GLY A 102 -13.94 -19.58 5.65
N PRO A 103 -14.21 -19.40 6.98
CA PRO A 103 -13.35 -18.61 7.86
C PRO A 103 -11.92 -19.15 7.87
N THR A 104 -10.99 -18.33 7.44
CA THR A 104 -9.55 -18.57 7.50
C THR A 104 -9.01 -17.87 8.75
N GLY A 105 -8.21 -18.55 9.57
CA GLY A 105 -7.59 -17.94 10.76
C GLY A 105 -6.48 -16.97 10.40
N LEU A 106 -6.81 -15.87 9.72
CA LEU A 106 -5.87 -14.82 9.37
C LEU A 106 -5.59 -13.93 10.59
N GLY A 107 -4.32 -13.61 10.84
CA GLY A 107 -3.88 -12.72 11.90
C GLY A 107 -2.60 -12.01 11.49
N PHE A 108 -2.31 -10.87 12.12
CA PHE A 108 -1.16 -10.05 11.78
C PHE A 108 -0.11 -10.04 12.92
N ARG A 109 1.18 -9.95 12.60
CA ARG A 109 2.26 -9.77 13.60
C ARG A 109 2.58 -8.29 13.80
N LYS A 110 2.92 -7.90 15.04
CA LYS A 110 3.31 -6.55 15.43
C LYS A 110 4.84 -6.43 15.42
N ASN A 111 5.41 -5.52 14.66
CA ASN A 111 6.85 -5.18 14.64
C ASN A 111 7.02 -3.67 14.46
N VAL A 112 8.22 -3.12 14.71
CA VAL A 112 8.53 -1.68 14.70
C VAL A 112 9.21 -1.31 13.39
N TYR A 113 8.81 -0.22 12.72
CA TYR A 113 9.21 0.08 11.33
C TYR A 113 9.41 1.56 11.06
N GLY A 114 10.12 1.87 9.94
CA GLY A 114 10.37 3.21 9.46
C GLY A 114 9.67 3.51 8.12
N CYS A 115 9.42 4.77 7.88
CA CYS A 115 8.96 5.28 6.60
C CYS A 115 9.47 6.71 6.41
N SER A 116 9.57 7.16 5.16
CA SER A 116 9.85 8.56 4.84
C SER A 116 9.08 8.96 3.59
N THR A 117 8.55 10.18 3.58
CA THR A 117 7.94 10.75 2.38
C THR A 117 8.47 12.15 2.12
N ILE A 118 8.48 12.54 0.86
CA ILE A 118 8.86 13.86 0.39
C ILE A 118 7.93 14.31 -0.74
N SER A 119 7.42 15.52 -0.68
CA SER A 119 6.63 16.18 -1.72
C SER A 119 7.38 17.39 -2.25
N VAL A 120 7.45 17.51 -3.57
CA VAL A 120 8.18 18.62 -4.21
C VAL A 120 7.60 18.89 -5.60
N LYS A 121 7.82 20.09 -6.13
CA LYS A 121 7.53 20.39 -7.54
C LYS A 121 8.77 20.20 -8.39
N SER A 122 8.59 19.68 -9.60
CA SER A 122 9.65 19.58 -10.59
C SER A 122 9.96 20.96 -11.20
N PRO A 123 11.11 21.11 -11.90
CA PRO A 123 11.39 22.33 -12.68
C PRO A 123 10.33 22.66 -13.74
N LYS A 124 9.51 21.65 -14.12
CA LYS A 124 8.35 21.81 -15.02
C LYS A 124 7.03 22.08 -14.28
N ASN A 125 7.11 22.39 -12.97
CA ASN A 125 5.95 22.61 -12.11
C ASN A 125 4.99 21.39 -12.02
N GLU A 126 5.51 20.18 -12.14
CA GLU A 126 4.77 18.93 -11.91
C GLU A 126 4.96 18.53 -10.45
N ALA A 127 3.88 18.21 -9.76
CA ALA A 127 3.95 17.71 -8.39
C ALA A 127 4.49 16.26 -8.39
N LEU A 128 5.46 16.02 -7.51
CA LEU A 128 6.10 14.72 -7.29
C LEU A 128 5.94 14.33 -5.82
N PHE A 129 5.71 13.04 -5.59
CA PHE A 129 5.66 12.45 -4.26
C PHE A 129 6.60 11.27 -4.20
N GLY A 130 7.50 11.26 -3.21
CA GLY A 130 8.45 10.19 -2.96
C GLY A 130 8.16 9.48 -1.65
N ARG A 131 8.39 8.15 -1.59
CA ARG A 131 8.19 7.34 -0.40
C ARG A 131 9.25 6.25 -0.25
N ASN A 132 9.77 6.08 0.98
CA ASN A 132 10.46 4.86 1.43
C ASN A 132 9.57 4.07 2.38
N PHE A 133 9.50 2.76 2.20
CA PHE A 133 8.94 1.81 3.15
C PHE A 133 10.08 0.97 3.72
N ASP A 134 10.33 1.14 5.01
CA ASP A 134 11.38 0.44 5.74
C ASP A 134 10.74 -0.66 6.57
N TRP A 135 11.19 -1.90 6.36
CA TRP A 135 10.62 -3.09 6.99
C TRP A 135 11.62 -4.25 7.06
N GLU A 136 11.25 -5.34 7.76
CA GLU A 136 11.90 -6.63 7.54
C GLU A 136 11.70 -7.06 6.08
N SER A 137 12.59 -7.94 5.57
CA SER A 137 12.44 -8.49 4.23
C SER A 137 11.05 -9.10 4.02
N CYS A 138 10.36 -8.68 2.99
CA CYS A 138 8.97 -9.06 2.73
C CYS A 138 8.71 -9.38 1.24
N GLU A 139 7.57 -10.02 0.99
CA GLU A 139 7.03 -10.21 -0.35
C GLU A 139 6.12 -9.01 -0.70
N ALA A 140 6.61 -8.11 -1.54
CA ALA A 140 5.87 -6.95 -2.02
C ALA A 140 5.05 -7.29 -3.27
N MET A 141 3.83 -6.72 -3.36
CA MET A 141 3.01 -6.81 -4.56
C MET A 141 2.53 -5.42 -4.99
N ILE A 142 2.84 -5.05 -6.23
CA ILE A 142 2.29 -3.86 -6.88
C ILE A 142 0.96 -4.25 -7.50
N THR A 143 -0.12 -3.55 -7.12
CA THR A 143 -1.45 -3.74 -7.70
C THR A 143 -1.84 -2.55 -8.55
N VAL A 144 -2.16 -2.79 -9.81
CA VAL A 144 -2.80 -1.83 -10.68
C VAL A 144 -4.29 -2.14 -10.69
N SER A 145 -5.13 -1.21 -10.31
CA SER A 145 -6.57 -1.44 -10.26
C SER A 145 -7.35 -0.43 -11.10
N LYS A 146 -8.41 -0.95 -11.73
CA LYS A 146 -9.42 -0.15 -12.42
C LYS A 146 -10.79 -0.67 -11.97
N PRO A 147 -11.34 -0.13 -10.86
CA PRO A 147 -12.64 -0.55 -10.36
C PRO A 147 -13.77 -0.08 -11.28
N ASP A 148 -14.92 -0.77 -11.26
CA ASP A 148 -16.12 -0.33 -11.97
C ASP A 148 -16.66 1.00 -11.41
N THR A 149 -16.44 1.23 -10.11
CA THR A 149 -16.80 2.48 -9.42
C THR A 149 -15.59 3.01 -8.66
N GLY A 150 -15.20 4.25 -8.96
CA GLY A 150 -14.04 4.92 -8.37
C GLY A 150 -12.88 5.09 -9.34
N TYR A 151 -11.77 5.62 -8.83
CA TYR A 151 -10.59 5.95 -9.61
C TYR A 151 -9.67 4.75 -9.84
N ALA A 152 -9.09 4.66 -11.03
CA ALA A 152 -7.98 3.76 -11.29
C ALA A 152 -6.78 4.14 -10.39
N SER A 153 -6.00 3.15 -9.94
CA SER A 153 -4.87 3.39 -9.05
C SER A 153 -3.75 2.38 -9.20
N VAL A 154 -2.56 2.76 -8.74
CA VAL A 154 -1.45 1.86 -8.44
C VAL A 154 -1.19 1.91 -6.94
N SER A 155 -1.07 0.76 -6.30
CA SER A 155 -0.79 0.66 -4.86
C SER A 155 0.18 -0.48 -4.56
N THR A 156 0.86 -0.41 -3.41
CA THR A 156 1.78 -1.46 -2.95
C THR A 156 1.28 -2.06 -1.65
N VAL A 157 1.40 -3.37 -1.54
CA VAL A 157 1.05 -4.15 -0.35
C VAL A 157 2.21 -5.04 0.07
N ASN A 158 2.39 -5.20 1.36
CA ASN A 158 3.21 -6.24 1.94
C ASN A 158 2.36 -7.51 2.07
N MET A 159 2.60 -8.51 1.21
CA MET A 159 1.82 -9.75 1.17
C MET A 159 2.00 -10.60 2.43
N ASP A 160 3.09 -10.42 3.17
CA ASP A 160 3.31 -11.14 4.44
C ASP A 160 2.35 -10.64 5.52
N PHE A 161 1.83 -9.41 5.41
CA PHE A 161 0.76 -8.93 6.27
C PHE A 161 -0.53 -9.72 6.08
N ILE A 162 -0.82 -10.12 4.86
CA ILE A 162 -2.02 -10.92 4.53
C ILE A 162 -1.79 -12.40 4.87
N ASN A 163 -0.56 -12.89 4.73
CA ASN A 163 -0.21 -14.29 4.99
C ASN A 163 0.05 -14.61 6.46
N ALA A 164 0.44 -13.60 7.27
CA ALA A 164 0.81 -13.81 8.67
C ALA A 164 -0.41 -14.18 9.53
N GLY A 165 -0.37 -15.37 10.14
CA GLY A 165 -1.37 -15.83 11.12
C GLY A 165 -2.43 -16.80 10.60
N SER A 166 -2.42 -17.14 9.32
CA SER A 166 -3.24 -18.24 8.81
C SER A 166 -2.38 -19.48 8.60
N GLY A 167 -2.89 -20.64 8.96
CA GLY A 167 -2.35 -21.92 8.48
C GLY A 167 -2.53 -22.09 6.97
N PHE A 168 -2.96 -21.04 6.27
CA PHE A 168 -3.28 -21.00 4.85
C PHE A 168 -2.61 -19.79 4.21
N SER A 169 -1.73 -20.00 3.26
CA SER A 169 -1.07 -18.93 2.52
C SER A 169 -1.94 -18.42 1.37
N VAL A 170 -2.25 -17.13 1.36
CA VAL A 170 -2.96 -16.47 0.25
C VAL A 170 -2.21 -16.65 -1.07
N SER A 171 -0.87 -16.78 -1.05
CA SER A 171 -0.05 -17.02 -2.24
C SER A 171 -0.38 -18.33 -3.01
N ARG A 172 -1.15 -19.26 -2.39
CA ARG A 172 -1.64 -20.48 -3.05
C ARG A 172 -2.97 -20.31 -3.77
N LEU A 173 -3.63 -19.17 -3.60
CA LEU A 173 -4.90 -18.87 -4.26
C LEU A 173 -4.69 -18.38 -5.70
N PRO A 174 -5.73 -18.45 -6.55
CA PRO A 174 -5.69 -17.83 -7.89
C PRO A 174 -5.30 -16.36 -7.85
N SER A 175 -4.60 -15.89 -8.86
CA SER A 175 -4.09 -14.50 -8.95
C SER A 175 -5.16 -13.44 -8.71
N ARG A 176 -6.40 -13.66 -9.22
CA ARG A 176 -7.52 -12.74 -9.01
C ARG A 176 -7.88 -12.58 -7.51
N ILE A 177 -7.84 -13.66 -6.75
CA ILE A 177 -8.15 -13.65 -5.31
C ILE A 177 -7.02 -12.97 -4.53
N GLN A 178 -5.76 -13.27 -4.89
CA GLN A 178 -4.61 -12.60 -4.29
C GLN A 178 -4.64 -11.08 -4.55
N ALA A 179 -4.92 -10.67 -5.80
CA ALA A 179 -5.04 -9.27 -6.17
C ALA A 179 -6.18 -8.58 -5.41
N MET A 180 -7.35 -9.24 -5.29
CA MET A 180 -8.46 -8.69 -4.53
C MET A 180 -8.10 -8.51 -3.05
N ALA A 181 -7.49 -9.50 -2.41
CA ALA A 181 -7.04 -9.37 -1.02
C ALA A 181 -6.01 -8.22 -0.86
N ALA A 182 -5.09 -8.07 -1.82
CA ALA A 182 -4.11 -6.98 -1.83
C ALA A 182 -4.78 -5.59 -1.94
N LEU A 183 -5.90 -5.46 -2.65
CA LEU A 183 -6.63 -4.20 -2.75
C LEU A 183 -7.20 -3.71 -1.41
N TYR A 184 -7.43 -4.60 -0.43
CA TYR A 184 -7.89 -4.23 0.92
C TYR A 184 -6.74 -3.94 1.91
N ALA A 185 -5.49 -4.11 1.50
CA ALA A 185 -4.33 -3.93 2.37
C ALA A 185 -3.22 -3.02 1.80
N PRO A 186 -3.53 -1.96 1.02
CA PRO A 186 -2.51 -1.06 0.49
C PRO A 186 -1.84 -0.27 1.61
N LEU A 187 -0.53 -0.04 1.47
CA LEU A 187 0.28 0.79 2.36
C LEU A 187 0.61 2.15 1.75
N ASP A 188 0.52 2.23 0.43
CA ASP A 188 0.72 3.44 -0.36
C ASP A 188 0.07 3.32 -1.73
N GLY A 189 0.04 4.42 -2.46
CA GLY A 189 -0.40 4.42 -3.83
C GLY A 189 -0.66 5.80 -4.40
N MET A 190 -0.99 5.81 -5.69
CA MET A 190 -1.46 6.97 -6.44
C MET A 190 -2.65 6.60 -7.29
N ASN A 191 -3.66 7.48 -7.36
CA ASN A 191 -4.79 7.30 -8.25
C ASN A 191 -4.68 8.14 -9.54
N GLU A 192 -5.60 7.96 -10.47
CA GLU A 192 -5.63 8.65 -11.77
C GLU A 192 -5.82 10.18 -11.66
N LYS A 193 -6.28 10.70 -10.52
CA LYS A 193 -6.34 12.14 -10.25
C LYS A 193 -4.98 12.69 -9.80
N GLY A 194 -4.07 11.80 -9.39
CA GLY A 194 -2.75 12.14 -8.88
C GLY A 194 -2.74 12.37 -7.37
N LEU A 195 -3.78 11.95 -6.67
CA LEU A 195 -3.71 11.84 -5.22
C LEU A 195 -2.77 10.71 -4.84
N CYS A 196 -1.77 11.01 -4.03
CA CYS A 196 -0.86 10.07 -3.40
C CYS A 196 -1.18 9.92 -1.93
N VAL A 197 -1.12 8.69 -1.43
CA VAL A 197 -1.32 8.36 -0.01
C VAL A 197 -0.23 7.41 0.44
N SER A 198 0.29 7.61 1.65
CA SER A 198 1.25 6.72 2.31
C SER A 198 0.90 6.57 3.79
N VAL A 199 0.95 5.36 4.29
CA VAL A 199 0.87 5.06 5.73
C VAL A 199 2.26 5.13 6.31
N ASN A 200 2.46 5.97 7.32
CA ASN A 200 3.71 6.09 8.06
C ASN A 200 3.43 5.75 9.53
N MET A 201 4.13 4.77 10.08
CA MET A 201 3.96 4.38 11.48
C MET A 201 4.58 5.42 12.41
N ILE A 202 3.96 5.67 13.56
CA ILE A 202 4.56 6.41 14.68
C ILE A 202 4.85 5.43 15.79
N GLN A 203 6.05 5.48 16.36
CA GLN A 203 6.42 4.64 17.48
C GLN A 203 5.85 5.22 18.78
N ASP A 204 4.58 4.94 19.02
CA ASP A 204 3.84 5.28 20.23
C ASP A 204 3.21 4.02 20.79
N SER A 205 2.95 4.03 22.10
CA SER A 205 2.23 2.95 22.80
C SER A 205 0.72 3.00 22.55
N ASP A 206 0.20 4.16 22.17
CA ASP A 206 -1.21 4.35 21.85
C ASP A 206 -1.60 3.71 20.50
N SER A 207 -2.88 3.52 20.30
CA SER A 207 -3.50 3.07 19.05
C SER A 207 -4.60 4.02 18.65
N ILE A 208 -4.95 4.04 17.36
CA ILE A 208 -6.10 4.80 16.89
C ILE A 208 -7.34 3.93 17.05
N GLU A 209 -8.26 4.36 17.89
CA GLU A 209 -9.55 3.72 18.13
C GLU A 209 -10.59 4.81 18.30
N GLN A 210 -11.16 5.28 17.19
CA GLN A 210 -12.29 6.19 17.26
C GLN A 210 -13.57 5.37 17.53
N ASN A 211 -14.49 5.92 18.27
CA ASN A 211 -15.74 5.26 18.62
C ASN A 211 -16.84 6.31 18.73
N THR A 212 -17.34 6.72 17.59
CA THR A 212 -18.48 7.64 17.46
C THR A 212 -19.64 6.90 16.79
N GLU A 213 -20.60 7.61 16.24
CA GLU A 213 -21.71 7.02 15.47
C GLU A 213 -21.39 6.89 13.97
N LYS A 214 -20.15 7.18 13.55
CA LYS A 214 -19.72 7.07 12.16
C LYS A 214 -19.45 5.60 11.78
N PRO A 215 -19.54 5.25 10.49
CA PRO A 215 -19.10 3.93 10.03
C PRO A 215 -17.59 3.74 10.24
N ASP A 216 -17.18 2.50 10.44
CA ASP A 216 -15.81 2.13 10.79
C ASP A 216 -14.93 1.95 9.54
N ILE A 217 -13.64 2.26 9.69
CA ILE A 217 -12.63 1.98 8.67
C ILE A 217 -11.29 1.63 9.32
N THR A 218 -10.56 0.67 8.75
CA THR A 218 -9.20 0.36 9.21
C THR A 218 -8.16 1.19 8.46
N THR A 219 -6.93 1.26 8.97
CA THR A 219 -5.82 1.98 8.31
C THR A 219 -5.70 1.64 6.82
N THR A 220 -5.67 0.35 6.49
CA THR A 220 -5.43 -0.08 5.10
C THR A 220 -6.64 0.16 4.20
N THR A 221 -7.85 -0.03 4.73
CA THR A 221 -9.07 0.27 3.98
C THR A 221 -9.33 1.77 3.84
N ALA A 222 -8.80 2.60 4.75
CA ALA A 222 -8.76 4.05 4.58
C ALA A 222 -7.89 4.45 3.38
N VAL A 223 -6.70 3.88 3.23
CA VAL A 223 -5.88 4.11 2.01
C VAL A 223 -6.66 3.72 0.75
N ARG A 224 -7.35 2.58 0.77
CA ARG A 224 -8.18 2.15 -0.38
C ARG A 224 -9.33 3.13 -0.65
N LEU A 225 -10.00 3.62 0.40
CA LEU A 225 -11.07 4.63 0.28
C LEU A 225 -10.55 5.88 -0.44
N LEU A 226 -9.41 6.41 0.01
CA LEU A 226 -8.82 7.62 -0.55
C LEU A 226 -8.40 7.42 -2.01
N LEU A 227 -7.75 6.29 -2.33
CA LEU A 227 -7.36 5.97 -3.70
C LEU A 227 -8.57 5.80 -4.64
N ASN A 228 -9.69 5.29 -4.15
CA ASN A 228 -10.88 5.10 -4.96
C ASN A 228 -11.70 6.38 -5.15
N LYS A 229 -11.73 7.29 -4.16
CA LYS A 229 -12.78 8.33 -4.11
C LYS A 229 -12.27 9.75 -3.98
N ALA A 230 -11.03 10.00 -3.53
CA ALA A 230 -10.52 11.35 -3.37
C ALA A 230 -9.72 11.81 -4.60
N ALA A 231 -10.03 12.96 -5.15
CA ALA A 231 -9.28 13.56 -6.25
C ALA A 231 -8.11 14.44 -5.75
N ASP A 232 -8.23 15.01 -4.56
CA ASP A 232 -7.25 15.92 -3.97
C ASP A 232 -7.18 15.76 -2.44
N VAL A 233 -6.26 16.50 -1.80
CA VAL A 233 -6.06 16.49 -0.34
C VAL A 233 -7.33 16.90 0.41
N LYS A 234 -8.10 17.87 -0.11
CA LYS A 234 -9.32 18.34 0.54
C LYS A 234 -10.36 17.23 0.61
N GLU A 235 -10.65 16.59 -0.52
CA GLU A 235 -11.60 15.46 -0.57
C GLU A 235 -11.10 14.29 0.28
N ALA A 236 -9.78 14.03 0.32
CA ALA A 236 -9.20 12.99 1.15
C ALA A 236 -9.48 13.22 2.65
N LEU A 237 -9.28 14.45 3.13
CA LEU A 237 -9.53 14.80 4.53
C LEU A 237 -11.03 14.77 4.86
N GLU A 238 -11.90 15.27 3.97
CA GLU A 238 -13.34 15.19 4.11
C GLU A 238 -13.87 13.75 4.15
N LEU A 239 -13.25 12.83 3.39
CA LEU A 239 -13.59 11.41 3.43
C LEU A 239 -13.13 10.76 4.73
N LEU A 240 -11.91 11.03 5.20
CA LEU A 240 -11.42 10.49 6.47
C LEU A 240 -12.29 10.93 7.65
N ASP A 241 -12.79 12.18 7.62
CA ASP A 241 -13.69 12.68 8.67
C ASP A 241 -15.09 12.03 8.70
N GLN A 242 -15.47 11.30 7.66
CA GLN A 242 -16.75 10.59 7.62
C GLN A 242 -16.74 9.22 8.31
N TYR A 243 -15.59 8.74 8.74
CA TYR A 243 -15.40 7.41 9.30
C TYR A 243 -14.70 7.45 10.65
N ASP A 244 -14.99 6.47 11.50
CA ASP A 244 -14.17 6.16 12.67
C ASP A 244 -12.98 5.28 12.24
N LEU A 245 -11.77 5.79 12.46
CA LEU A 245 -10.54 5.09 12.10
C LEU A 245 -10.09 4.17 13.23
N HIS A 246 -9.82 2.92 12.86
CA HIS A 246 -9.24 1.89 13.71
C HIS A 246 -7.88 1.47 13.18
N ALA A 247 -6.87 1.49 14.03
CA ALA A 247 -5.51 1.18 13.61
C ALA A 247 -5.36 -0.29 13.22
N SER A 248 -5.01 -0.55 11.97
CA SER A 248 -4.59 -1.90 11.56
C SER A 248 -3.43 -2.38 12.43
N LYS A 249 -3.52 -3.61 12.93
CA LYS A 249 -2.54 -4.23 13.85
C LYS A 249 -2.34 -3.47 15.18
N GLY A 250 -3.20 -2.54 15.54
CA GLY A 250 -3.05 -1.69 16.71
C GLY A 250 -1.79 -0.82 16.65
N MET A 251 -1.35 -0.41 15.46
CA MET A 251 -0.19 0.45 15.29
C MET A 251 -0.64 1.91 15.15
N MET A 252 0.00 2.80 15.91
CA MET A 252 -0.17 4.23 15.69
C MET A 252 0.42 4.60 14.32
N ILE A 253 -0.35 5.32 13.53
CA ILE A 253 0.07 5.79 12.21
C ILE A 253 -0.36 7.23 11.95
N HIS A 254 0.24 7.83 10.96
CA HIS A 254 -0.30 8.99 10.26
C HIS A 254 -0.29 8.76 8.74
N PHE A 255 -1.15 9.48 8.04
CA PHE A 255 -1.17 9.47 6.59
C PHE A 255 -0.36 10.65 6.06
N ALA A 256 0.58 10.40 5.15
CA ALA A 256 1.10 11.42 4.26
C ALA A 256 0.23 11.44 3.01
N ILE A 257 -0.39 12.59 2.71
CA ILE A 257 -1.32 12.75 1.59
C ILE A 257 -0.86 13.94 0.75
N ALA A 258 -0.74 13.74 -0.56
CA ALA A 258 -0.34 14.80 -1.47
C ALA A 258 -1.14 14.74 -2.78
N ASP A 259 -1.38 15.88 -3.42
CA ASP A 259 -2.15 15.97 -4.65
C ASP A 259 -1.39 16.69 -5.80
N SER A 260 -1.97 16.63 -6.99
CA SER A 260 -1.38 17.19 -8.20
C SER A 260 -1.28 18.72 -8.22
N SER A 261 -1.90 19.44 -7.26
CA SER A 261 -1.69 20.88 -7.07
C SER A 261 -0.34 21.19 -6.39
N GLY A 262 0.22 20.17 -5.72
CA GLY A 262 1.42 20.25 -4.89
C GLY A 262 1.12 20.50 -3.42
N ARG A 263 -0.17 20.44 -2.97
CA ARG A 263 -0.50 20.40 -1.56
C ARG A 263 -0.07 19.06 -0.97
N SER A 264 0.53 19.09 0.21
CA SER A 264 0.96 17.89 0.94
C SER A 264 0.74 18.09 2.43
N VAL A 265 0.16 17.09 3.09
CA VAL A 265 -0.20 17.13 4.50
C VAL A 265 0.17 15.83 5.22
N ALA A 266 0.38 15.94 6.52
CA ALA A 266 0.29 14.83 7.46
C ALA A 266 -1.10 14.88 8.12
N ALA A 267 -1.88 13.81 8.01
CA ALA A 267 -3.11 13.62 8.77
C ALA A 267 -2.82 12.66 9.93
N GLU A 268 -2.86 13.19 11.14
CA GLU A 268 -2.48 12.52 12.38
C GLU A 268 -3.68 12.39 13.30
N TYR A 269 -3.67 11.38 14.17
CA TYR A 269 -4.74 11.17 15.14
C TYR A 269 -4.17 11.32 16.56
N VAL A 270 -4.49 12.46 17.19
CA VAL A 270 -4.08 12.77 18.56
C VAL A 270 -5.33 12.72 19.44
N ASN A 271 -5.31 11.90 20.50
CA ASN A 271 -6.47 11.68 21.36
C ASN A 271 -7.76 11.34 20.59
N ALA A 272 -7.64 10.44 19.60
CA ALA A 272 -8.70 10.01 18.68
C ALA A 272 -9.31 11.14 17.83
N GLN A 273 -8.65 12.29 17.71
CA GLN A 273 -9.07 13.40 16.85
C GLN A 273 -8.09 13.59 15.69
N MET A 274 -8.62 13.72 14.48
CA MET A 274 -7.78 14.01 13.31
C MET A 274 -7.22 15.42 13.38
N THR A 275 -5.91 15.54 13.26
CA THR A 275 -5.17 16.79 13.19
C THR A 275 -4.38 16.82 11.88
N VAL A 276 -4.37 17.96 11.20
CA VAL A 276 -3.74 18.10 9.87
C VAL A 276 -2.63 19.14 9.93
N THR A 277 -1.45 18.74 9.46
CA THR A 277 -0.27 19.61 9.34
C THR A 277 0.14 19.69 7.88
N ASP A 278 0.12 20.89 7.27
CA ASP A 278 0.66 21.10 5.93
C ASP A 278 2.20 20.96 6.00
N THR A 279 2.74 19.99 5.27
CA THR A 279 4.17 19.66 5.29
C THR A 279 4.60 18.92 4.02
N PRO A 280 5.80 19.23 3.47
CA PRO A 280 6.35 18.48 2.35
C PRO A 280 7.09 17.19 2.77
N VAL A 281 7.37 16.98 4.06
CA VAL A 281 8.11 15.84 4.56
C VAL A 281 7.36 15.19 5.72
N VAL A 282 7.22 13.87 5.68
CA VAL A 282 6.67 13.08 6.78
C VAL A 282 7.58 11.88 7.02
N THR A 283 7.89 11.62 8.28
CA THR A 283 8.65 10.42 8.69
C THR A 283 7.87 9.65 9.76
N ASN A 284 8.42 9.35 10.92
CA ASN A 284 7.79 8.50 11.93
C ASN A 284 7.71 9.18 13.32
N PHE A 285 7.31 10.45 13.35
CA PHE A 285 7.06 11.20 14.58
C PHE A 285 5.90 12.18 14.38
N TYR A 286 5.25 12.58 15.49
CA TYR A 286 4.15 13.53 15.42
C TYR A 286 4.60 14.93 15.04
N LEU A 287 3.96 15.48 14.01
CA LEU A 287 4.15 16.86 13.53
C LEU A 287 3.12 17.82 14.15
N ALA A 288 1.95 17.29 14.53
CA ALA A 288 0.86 18.05 15.13
C ALA A 288 1.32 18.80 16.37
N GLU A 289 0.88 20.07 16.48
CA GLU A 289 1.14 20.87 17.69
C GLU A 289 0.40 20.29 18.89
N GLY A 290 1.04 20.35 20.06
CA GLY A 290 0.49 19.90 21.33
C GLY A 290 1.34 18.88 22.06
N GLU A 291 0.71 18.11 22.93
CA GLU A 291 1.37 17.19 23.88
C GLU A 291 2.19 16.08 23.18
N LYS A 292 1.73 15.59 22.04
CA LYS A 292 2.39 14.51 21.29
C LYS A 292 3.48 15.00 20.34
N LYS A 293 3.66 16.32 20.14
CA LYS A 293 4.61 16.87 19.19
C LYS A 293 6.01 16.32 19.38
N GLY A 294 6.58 15.78 18.31
CA GLY A 294 7.95 15.25 18.28
C GLY A 294 8.10 13.85 18.90
N ILE A 295 7.05 13.21 19.42
CA ILE A 295 7.15 11.82 19.85
C ILE A 295 7.42 10.94 18.63
N GLY A 296 8.55 10.22 18.68
CA GLY A 296 9.08 9.36 17.64
C GLY A 296 10.54 9.01 17.90
N THR A 297 11.21 8.33 16.97
CA THR A 297 12.62 7.97 17.15
C THR A 297 13.57 9.08 16.70
N GLU A 298 14.78 9.11 17.27
CA GLU A 298 15.85 10.01 16.83
C GLU A 298 16.18 9.86 15.33
N GLN A 299 16.19 8.62 14.84
CA GLN A 299 16.37 8.36 13.42
C GLN A 299 15.28 8.96 12.54
N SER A 300 14.05 8.95 13.02
CA SER A 300 12.93 9.58 12.31
C SER A 300 13.14 11.08 12.16
N HIS A 301 13.58 11.77 13.22
CA HIS A 301 13.94 13.18 13.19
C HIS A 301 15.14 13.43 12.26
N THR A 302 16.18 12.61 12.34
CA THR A 302 17.36 12.73 11.47
C THR A 302 16.99 12.63 9.99
N ARG A 303 16.13 11.65 9.61
CA ARG A 303 15.66 11.52 8.22
C ARG A 303 14.81 12.71 7.77
N TYR A 304 13.96 13.22 8.66
CA TYR A 304 13.17 14.43 8.41
C TYR A 304 14.06 15.64 8.13
N ASP A 305 15.10 15.85 8.96
CA ASP A 305 16.05 16.97 8.82
C ASP A 305 16.85 16.86 7.53
N ILE A 306 17.28 15.65 7.15
CA ILE A 306 17.99 15.41 5.87
C ILE A 306 17.10 15.81 4.69
N LEU A 307 15.87 15.33 4.63
CA LEU A 307 14.94 15.63 3.54
C LEU A 307 14.57 17.11 3.49
N THR A 308 14.30 17.73 4.63
CA THR A 308 14.00 19.17 4.74
C THR A 308 15.17 20.02 4.27
N LYS A 309 16.40 19.64 4.65
CA LYS A 309 17.62 20.31 4.20
C LYS A 309 17.83 20.15 2.69
N GLN A 310 17.51 19.00 2.12
CA GLN A 310 17.59 18.81 0.67
C GLN A 310 16.57 19.66 -0.07
N LEU A 311 15.32 19.73 0.39
CA LEU A 311 14.29 20.62 -0.16
C LEU A 311 14.71 22.08 -0.11
N SER A 312 15.33 22.53 0.98
CA SER A 312 15.81 23.91 1.10
C SER A 312 16.94 24.23 0.12
N LYS A 313 17.80 23.25 -0.19
CA LYS A 313 18.91 23.42 -1.15
C LYS A 313 18.47 23.26 -2.61
N THR A 314 17.49 22.40 -2.85
CA THR A 314 16.97 22.04 -4.17
C THR A 314 15.45 22.10 -4.15
N PRO A 315 14.87 23.32 -4.21
CA PRO A 315 13.41 23.50 -4.05
C PRO A 315 12.60 22.99 -5.24
N ALA A 316 13.25 22.62 -6.35
CA ALA A 316 12.64 21.96 -7.50
C ALA A 316 13.46 20.71 -7.86
N MET A 317 12.82 19.54 -7.83
CA MET A 317 13.45 18.24 -8.07
C MET A 317 12.74 17.52 -9.22
N ASP A 318 13.49 16.89 -10.13
CA ASP A 318 12.93 15.88 -11.02
C ASP A 318 12.79 14.53 -10.30
N MET A 319 12.25 13.51 -10.99
CA MET A 319 12.05 12.18 -10.39
C MET A 319 13.38 11.51 -9.97
N GLU A 320 14.49 11.85 -10.61
CA GLU A 320 15.80 11.30 -10.27
C GLU A 320 16.34 11.95 -8.99
N HIS A 321 16.19 13.27 -8.83
CA HIS A 321 16.56 13.96 -7.59
C HIS A 321 15.68 13.52 -6.40
N VAL A 322 14.39 13.25 -6.63
CA VAL A 322 13.53 12.68 -5.58
C VAL A 322 14.00 11.27 -5.19
N ARG A 323 14.39 10.42 -6.16
CA ARG A 323 15.01 9.13 -5.89
C ARG A 323 16.29 9.30 -5.05
N ASP A 324 17.18 10.23 -5.42
CA ASP A 324 18.45 10.49 -4.70
C ASP A 324 18.16 10.96 -3.25
N ALA A 325 17.11 11.78 -3.08
CA ALA A 325 16.66 12.17 -1.75
C ALA A 325 16.19 10.98 -0.91
N LEU A 326 15.39 10.07 -1.49
CA LEU A 326 14.94 8.84 -0.84
C LEU A 326 16.13 7.91 -0.50
N GLU A 327 17.09 7.75 -1.42
CA GLU A 327 18.31 6.97 -1.18
C GLU A 327 19.10 7.50 0.01
N SER A 328 19.21 8.83 0.16
CA SER A 328 19.97 9.46 1.26
C SER A 328 19.40 9.17 2.65
N VAL A 329 18.14 8.75 2.73
CA VAL A 329 17.43 8.40 3.98
C VAL A 329 16.98 6.94 4.00
N SER A 330 17.49 6.10 3.10
CA SER A 330 17.23 4.66 3.12
C SER A 330 17.86 4.01 4.36
N LYS A 331 17.33 2.88 4.80
CA LYS A 331 17.83 2.19 6.01
C LYS A 331 19.25 1.67 5.86
N LYS A 332 19.71 1.40 4.66
CA LYS A 332 21.11 1.09 4.35
C LYS A 332 22.10 2.11 4.92
N ASN A 333 21.72 3.40 4.91
CA ASN A 333 22.55 4.49 5.43
C ASN A 333 22.51 4.62 6.96
N PHE A 334 21.60 3.93 7.65
CA PHE A 334 21.43 4.00 9.11
C PHE A 334 21.86 2.74 9.85
N GLY A 335 22.28 1.66 9.13
CA GLY A 335 22.92 0.48 9.72
C GLY A 335 22.04 -0.35 10.64
N GLU A 336 20.73 -0.41 10.41
CA GLU A 336 19.77 -1.14 11.23
C GLU A 336 19.37 -2.51 10.67
N PHE A 337 18.59 -3.27 11.47
CA PHE A 337 18.07 -4.60 11.10
C PHE A 337 17.02 -4.55 10.00
N GLU A 338 16.38 -3.41 9.81
CA GLU A 338 15.40 -3.18 8.76
C GLU A 338 16.10 -2.67 7.51
N SER A 339 15.51 -2.97 6.37
CA SER A 339 15.92 -2.41 5.08
C SER A 339 14.81 -1.54 4.50
N THR A 340 15.16 -0.66 3.58
CA THR A 340 14.17 -0.03 2.72
C THR A 340 13.74 -1.04 1.68
N GLU A 341 12.60 -1.69 1.93
CA GLU A 341 12.08 -2.77 1.07
C GLU A 341 11.60 -2.22 -0.28
N TRP A 342 11.07 -0.99 -0.28
CA TRP A 342 10.82 -0.29 -1.52
C TRP A 342 10.87 1.22 -1.38
N SER A 343 11.29 1.87 -2.48
CA SER A 343 11.17 3.30 -2.69
C SER A 343 10.33 3.56 -3.93
N ILE A 344 9.46 4.57 -3.87
CA ILE A 344 8.58 4.91 -4.99
C ILE A 344 8.68 6.40 -5.25
N VAL A 345 8.74 6.78 -6.52
CA VAL A 345 8.59 8.15 -6.97
C VAL A 345 7.37 8.23 -7.88
N PHE A 346 6.38 9.00 -7.45
CA PHE A 346 5.15 9.26 -8.20
C PHE A 346 5.22 10.62 -8.87
N ASN A 347 4.96 10.68 -10.17
CA ASN A 347 4.66 11.92 -10.87
C ASN A 347 3.14 12.08 -10.93
N GLN A 348 2.62 13.00 -10.13
CA GLN A 348 1.18 13.17 -9.93
C GLN A 348 0.47 13.77 -11.15
N LYS A 349 1.21 14.38 -12.09
CA LYS A 349 0.68 14.94 -13.34
C LYS A 349 0.71 13.92 -14.47
N SER A 350 1.86 13.30 -14.74
CA SER A 350 2.01 12.32 -15.84
C SER A 350 1.44 10.94 -15.49
N LYS A 351 1.15 10.69 -14.19
CA LYS A 351 0.72 9.40 -13.64
C LYS A 351 1.79 8.31 -13.76
N GLU A 352 3.05 8.70 -13.95
CA GLU A 352 4.19 7.81 -13.93
C GLU A 352 4.55 7.44 -12.49
N VAL A 353 4.78 6.14 -12.26
CA VAL A 353 5.26 5.56 -11.01
C VAL A 353 6.58 4.88 -11.30
N ARG A 354 7.65 5.28 -10.59
CA ARG A 354 8.94 4.57 -10.59
C ARG A 354 9.14 3.88 -9.26
N TYR A 355 9.30 2.57 -9.34
CA TYR A 355 9.44 1.69 -8.20
C TYR A 355 10.87 1.14 -8.15
N TYR A 356 11.52 1.28 -7.00
CA TYR A 356 12.85 0.78 -6.69
C TYR A 356 12.71 -0.25 -5.57
N HIS A 357 13.32 -1.43 -5.74
CA HIS A 357 13.16 -2.52 -4.80
C HIS A 357 14.47 -2.78 -4.06
N ARG A 358 14.37 -2.89 -2.74
CA ARG A 358 15.48 -3.25 -1.84
C ARG A 358 16.76 -2.46 -2.10
N GLU A 359 16.62 -1.14 -2.12
CA GLU A 359 17.75 -0.20 -2.22
C GLU A 359 18.57 -0.32 -3.52
N ASP A 360 18.00 -0.96 -4.56
CA ASP A 360 18.55 -0.92 -5.91
C ASP A 360 18.05 0.33 -6.65
N TYR A 361 18.72 1.45 -6.41
CA TYR A 361 18.35 2.74 -7.01
C TYR A 361 18.84 2.92 -8.45
N ASP A 362 19.70 2.03 -8.94
CA ASP A 362 20.16 2.00 -10.34
C ASP A 362 19.09 1.40 -11.27
N ASN A 363 18.31 0.45 -10.77
CA ASN A 363 17.28 -0.24 -11.53
C ASN A 363 15.87 0.12 -11.02
N SER A 364 14.94 0.31 -11.93
CA SER A 364 13.56 0.67 -11.58
C SER A 364 12.53 -0.05 -12.43
N TYR A 365 11.31 -0.13 -11.89
CA TYR A 365 10.12 -0.54 -12.61
C TYR A 365 9.23 0.69 -12.84
N ARG A 366 8.85 0.92 -14.09
CA ARG A 366 7.97 2.03 -14.48
C ARG A 366 6.58 1.51 -14.78
N ILE A 367 5.59 2.10 -14.13
CA ILE A 367 4.18 1.76 -14.25
C ILE A 367 3.41 3.06 -14.45
N TYR A 368 2.29 3.02 -15.18
CA TYR A 368 1.40 4.16 -15.32
C TYR A 368 0.02 3.83 -14.73
N VAL A 369 -0.57 4.79 -14.02
CA VAL A 369 -2.00 4.75 -13.66
C VAL A 369 -2.80 5.12 -14.92
N LYS A 370 -3.67 4.20 -15.38
CA LYS A 370 -4.44 4.31 -16.63
C LYS A 370 -5.92 4.05 -16.37
#